data_48b915601fd1d8ddc088591b8f966ea6
#
_entry.id   48b915601fd1d8ddc088591b8f966ea6
#
_cell.length_a   1.000
_cell.length_b   1.000
_cell.length_c   1.000
_cell.angle_alpha   90.00
_cell.angle_beta   90.00
_cell.angle_gamma   90.00
#
_symmetry.space_group_name_H-M   'P 1'
#
loop_
_entity.id
_entity.type
_entity.pdbx_description
1 polymer ?
#
loop_
_entity_poly.entity_id
_entity_poly.type
_entity_poly.pdbx_seq_one_letter_code
_entity_poly.pdbx_strand_id
1 'polypeptide(L)'
;MKRKIYSQLLKWKSDDNGQNSLLIDGARRVGKSYIVEEFAKNEYESYILIDFNNTMQQVLDLFRNYLYDLDTFFMYLQLYFNVKLTARKSLIIFDEVQAFPEARAAIKYLVKDGRYDYIETGSLVSINKNVKNIMIPSEEIRINMYPMDFEEFLWAMDEEAIMQLIKNQFTKLKPLGTDMHRKAMTLFRQYMIVGGMPKAVDTYVKTRDFTKVDTIKRAIISLYRNDIQKYAEGNEVRVTSIFDLIPSQLQKHEKKFRLSEIKAGARMREYEGAFFWLNEAMVANICYGATEPNIGLNLKLENSSLKCYMADTGLLISMAFDENRIMQESLYKKLMMDKLEVNEGMLVENIVAQMLRAKGHKLFFYSNYSREAEDRMEIDFLIAKPSITSKHNISPIEVKSTNRYTISSLEKCVRKYKNYLSTPYVIHTSDLAEKDGIVYLPLYMTPLL
;
A
#
# COMPACT_ATOMS: atom_id res chain seq x y z
N MET A 1 -12.77 9.09 -9.62
CA MET A 1 -11.38 9.61 -9.43
C MET A 1 -10.41 8.80 -10.26
N LYS A 2 -9.43 9.45 -10.91
CA LYS A 2 -8.36 8.75 -11.66
C LYS A 2 -7.50 7.93 -10.71
N ARG A 3 -7.08 6.73 -11.16
CA ARG A 3 -6.20 5.82 -10.43
C ARG A 3 -5.16 5.25 -11.37
N LYS A 4 -3.92 5.13 -10.93
CA LYS A 4 -2.80 4.57 -11.71
C LYS A 4 -3.04 3.13 -12.14
N ILE A 5 -3.74 2.35 -11.31
CA ILE A 5 -4.10 0.97 -11.62
C ILE A 5 -4.91 0.85 -12.90
N TYR A 6 -5.66 1.90 -13.31
CA TYR A 6 -6.44 1.87 -14.56
C TYR A 6 -5.56 1.58 -15.78
N SER A 7 -4.37 2.15 -15.84
CA SER A 7 -3.42 1.85 -16.92
C SER A 7 -2.92 0.39 -16.92
N GLN A 8 -2.85 -0.24 -15.73
CA GLN A 8 -2.51 -1.66 -15.62
C GLN A 8 -3.68 -2.54 -16.10
N LEU A 9 -4.94 -2.12 -15.84
CA LEU A 9 -6.12 -2.81 -16.37
C LEU A 9 -6.17 -2.75 -17.90
N LEU A 10 -5.89 -1.57 -18.48
CA LEU A 10 -5.80 -1.42 -19.93
C LEU A 10 -4.70 -2.33 -20.52
N LYS A 11 -3.54 -2.33 -19.89
CA LYS A 11 -2.43 -3.19 -20.32
C LYS A 11 -2.80 -4.68 -20.24
N TRP A 12 -3.40 -5.11 -19.12
CA TRP A 12 -3.88 -6.50 -18.99
C TRP A 12 -4.87 -6.85 -20.11
N LYS A 13 -5.87 -6.01 -20.37
CA LYS A 13 -6.86 -6.26 -21.42
C LYS A 13 -6.22 -6.42 -22.80
N SER A 14 -5.20 -5.58 -23.12
CA SER A 14 -4.52 -5.61 -24.42
C SER A 14 -3.53 -6.76 -24.55
N ASP A 15 -2.74 -7.02 -23.55
CA ASP A 15 -1.59 -7.94 -23.62
C ASP A 15 -2.00 -9.38 -23.33
N ASP A 16 -2.89 -9.60 -22.36
CA ASP A 16 -3.33 -10.92 -21.94
C ASP A 16 -4.40 -11.50 -22.88
N ASN A 17 -5.23 -10.65 -23.44
CA ASN A 17 -6.30 -11.02 -24.39
C ASN A 17 -7.18 -12.19 -23.90
N GLY A 18 -7.50 -12.23 -22.60
CA GLY A 18 -8.38 -13.20 -21.97
C GLY A 18 -7.78 -14.58 -21.69
N GLN A 19 -6.46 -14.69 -21.71
CA GLN A 19 -5.76 -15.93 -21.33
C GLN A 19 -5.77 -16.16 -19.82
N ASN A 20 -5.87 -15.08 -19.03
CA ASN A 20 -5.94 -15.15 -17.58
C ASN A 20 -7.00 -14.19 -17.02
N SER A 21 -7.61 -14.56 -15.90
CA SER A 21 -8.36 -13.61 -15.08
C SER A 21 -7.41 -12.62 -14.37
N LEU A 22 -7.96 -11.51 -13.93
CA LEU A 22 -7.22 -10.53 -13.15
C LEU A 22 -7.77 -10.46 -11.72
N LEU A 23 -6.96 -10.81 -10.72
CA LEU A 23 -7.30 -10.61 -9.31
C LEU A 23 -6.71 -9.27 -8.82
N ILE A 24 -7.58 -8.37 -8.34
CA ILE A 24 -7.18 -7.12 -7.71
C ILE A 24 -7.23 -7.28 -6.20
N ASP A 25 -6.04 -7.37 -5.61
CA ASP A 25 -5.86 -7.39 -4.16
C ASP A 25 -5.66 -5.99 -3.59
N GLY A 26 -6.07 -5.79 -2.35
CA GLY A 26 -5.81 -4.53 -1.64
C GLY A 26 -6.59 -4.44 -0.35
N ALA A 27 -6.18 -3.54 0.53
CA ALA A 27 -6.89 -3.28 1.78
C ALA A 27 -8.37 -2.94 1.52
N ARG A 28 -9.20 -3.17 2.53
CA ARG A 28 -10.60 -2.77 2.44
C ARG A 28 -10.71 -1.25 2.29
N ARG A 29 -11.66 -0.78 1.45
CA ARG A 29 -11.93 0.64 1.18
C ARG A 29 -10.88 1.38 0.31
N VAL A 30 -9.94 0.71 -0.32
CA VAL A 30 -9.02 1.34 -1.29
C VAL A 30 -9.64 1.61 -2.67
N GLY A 31 -10.89 1.15 -2.92
CA GLY A 31 -11.66 1.47 -4.13
C GLY A 31 -11.60 0.42 -5.22
N LYS A 32 -11.37 -0.86 -4.90
CA LYS A 32 -11.30 -1.97 -5.87
C LYS A 32 -12.55 -2.09 -6.73
N SER A 33 -13.71 -2.33 -6.11
CA SER A 33 -14.99 -2.48 -6.82
C SER A 33 -15.32 -1.28 -7.70
N TYR A 34 -15.06 -0.05 -7.19
CA TYR A 34 -15.30 1.18 -7.94
C TYR A 34 -14.47 1.23 -9.23
N ILE A 35 -13.16 0.98 -9.16
CA ILE A 35 -12.29 1.11 -10.34
C ILE A 35 -12.56 0.03 -11.38
N VAL A 36 -12.91 -1.18 -10.95
CA VAL A 36 -13.27 -2.28 -11.85
C VAL A 36 -14.58 -1.99 -12.56
N GLU A 37 -15.57 -1.48 -11.85
CA GLU A 37 -16.86 -1.10 -12.46
C GLU A 37 -16.70 0.06 -13.44
N GLU A 38 -15.89 1.09 -13.11
CA GLU A 38 -15.54 2.18 -14.03
C GLU A 38 -14.81 1.66 -15.27
N PHE A 39 -13.89 0.73 -15.10
CA PHE A 39 -13.19 0.08 -16.20
C PHE A 39 -14.14 -0.71 -17.11
N ALA A 40 -15.06 -1.47 -16.50
CA ALA A 40 -16.06 -2.21 -17.25
C ALA A 40 -16.96 -1.31 -18.10
N LYS A 41 -17.45 -0.20 -17.51
CA LYS A 41 -18.31 0.78 -18.21
C LYS A 41 -17.64 1.46 -19.39
N ASN A 42 -16.34 1.70 -19.28
CA ASN A 42 -15.62 2.47 -20.30
C ASN A 42 -15.00 1.59 -21.40
N GLU A 43 -14.65 0.34 -21.06
CA GLU A 43 -13.80 -0.49 -21.93
C GLU A 43 -14.53 -1.70 -22.53
N TYR A 44 -15.76 -2.01 -22.10
CA TYR A 44 -16.53 -3.14 -22.57
C TYR A 44 -17.91 -2.71 -23.06
N GLU A 45 -18.47 -3.48 -24.00
CA GLU A 45 -19.84 -3.25 -24.51
C GLU A 45 -20.92 -3.58 -23.47
N SER A 46 -20.64 -4.57 -22.63
CA SER A 46 -21.50 -4.94 -21.50
C SER A 46 -20.69 -5.60 -20.39
N TYR A 47 -21.22 -5.63 -19.18
CA TYR A 47 -20.61 -6.32 -18.06
C TYR A 47 -21.65 -6.87 -17.10
N ILE A 48 -21.27 -7.91 -16.35
CA ILE A 48 -22.01 -8.40 -15.19
C ILE A 48 -21.11 -8.25 -13.97
N LEU A 49 -21.65 -7.64 -12.91
CA LEU A 49 -21.00 -7.54 -11.60
C LEU A 49 -21.76 -8.45 -10.62
N ILE A 50 -21.05 -9.43 -10.07
CA ILE A 50 -21.57 -10.35 -9.05
C ILE A 50 -20.91 -10.01 -7.73
N ASP A 51 -21.61 -9.31 -6.84
CA ASP A 51 -21.18 -9.07 -5.45
C ASP A 51 -21.55 -10.30 -4.61
N PHE A 52 -20.57 -11.13 -4.29
CA PHE A 52 -20.80 -12.37 -3.53
C PHE A 52 -21.21 -12.16 -2.07
N ASN A 53 -21.10 -10.94 -1.53
CA ASN A 53 -21.70 -10.61 -0.23
C ASN A 53 -23.21 -10.40 -0.30
N ASN A 54 -23.76 -10.08 -1.50
CA ASN A 54 -25.15 -9.69 -1.67
C ASN A 54 -25.73 -10.15 -3.01
N THR A 55 -25.48 -11.41 -3.39
CA THR A 55 -26.03 -11.95 -4.63
C THR A 55 -27.21 -12.91 -4.37
N MET A 56 -28.00 -13.16 -5.41
CA MET A 56 -29.13 -14.09 -5.33
C MET A 56 -28.66 -15.53 -5.18
N GLN A 57 -29.37 -16.34 -4.40
CA GLN A 57 -29.05 -17.77 -4.22
C GLN A 57 -28.99 -18.53 -5.56
N GLN A 58 -29.87 -18.20 -6.49
CA GLN A 58 -29.91 -18.78 -7.82
C GLN A 58 -28.59 -18.59 -8.59
N VAL A 59 -27.92 -17.47 -8.42
CA VAL A 59 -26.59 -17.19 -9.02
C VAL A 59 -25.54 -18.11 -8.40
N LEU A 60 -25.55 -18.31 -7.07
CA LEU A 60 -24.63 -19.24 -6.39
C LEU A 60 -24.85 -20.69 -6.87
N ASP A 61 -26.11 -21.07 -7.09
CA ASP A 61 -26.48 -22.41 -7.57
C ASP A 61 -26.01 -22.66 -9.01
N LEU A 62 -25.83 -21.61 -9.84
CA LEU A 62 -25.22 -21.79 -11.17
C LEU A 62 -23.80 -22.33 -11.07
N PHE A 63 -23.00 -21.79 -10.19
CA PHE A 63 -21.60 -22.23 -9.98
C PHE A 63 -21.53 -23.69 -9.47
N ARG A 64 -22.53 -24.14 -8.71
CA ARG A 64 -22.58 -25.53 -8.19
C ARG A 64 -23.09 -26.53 -9.18
N ASN A 65 -24.05 -26.11 -10.00
CA ASN A 65 -24.85 -27.08 -10.78
C ASN A 65 -24.64 -27.04 -12.30
N TYR A 66 -24.01 -25.96 -12.84
CA TYR A 66 -23.96 -25.75 -14.29
C TYR A 66 -22.56 -25.51 -14.86
N LEU A 67 -21.47 -25.60 -14.06
CA LEU A 67 -20.11 -25.42 -14.59
C LEU A 67 -19.68 -26.48 -15.61
N TYR A 68 -20.37 -27.61 -15.70
CA TYR A 68 -20.14 -28.61 -16.72
C TYR A 68 -20.87 -28.31 -18.05
N ASP A 69 -21.81 -27.34 -18.05
CA ASP A 69 -22.56 -26.85 -19.21
C ASP A 69 -22.53 -25.31 -19.20
N LEU A 70 -21.47 -24.76 -19.76
CA LEU A 70 -21.24 -23.32 -19.74
C LEU A 70 -22.23 -22.54 -20.63
N ASP A 71 -22.85 -23.18 -21.63
CA ASP A 71 -23.88 -22.53 -22.44
C ASP A 71 -25.11 -22.23 -21.60
N THR A 72 -25.58 -23.22 -20.85
CA THR A 72 -26.68 -23.07 -19.90
C THR A 72 -26.30 -22.09 -18.76
N PHE A 73 -25.07 -22.18 -18.23
CA PHE A 73 -24.58 -21.31 -17.20
C PHE A 73 -24.67 -19.81 -17.62
N PHE A 74 -24.11 -19.46 -18.78
CA PHE A 74 -24.15 -18.07 -19.25
C PHE A 74 -25.53 -17.62 -19.70
N MET A 75 -26.37 -18.54 -20.22
CA MET A 75 -27.75 -18.19 -20.55
C MET A 75 -28.52 -17.77 -19.30
N TYR A 76 -28.47 -18.53 -18.21
CA TYR A 76 -29.11 -18.15 -16.95
C TYR A 76 -28.49 -16.87 -16.33
N LEU A 77 -27.18 -16.73 -16.39
CA LEU A 77 -26.49 -15.55 -15.86
C LEU A 77 -26.99 -14.27 -16.56
N GLN A 78 -27.11 -14.31 -17.90
CA GLN A 78 -27.66 -13.20 -18.69
C GLN A 78 -29.12 -12.89 -18.31
N LEU A 79 -29.93 -13.92 -18.08
CA LEU A 79 -31.33 -13.75 -17.68
C LEU A 79 -31.46 -13.14 -16.28
N TYR A 80 -30.69 -13.61 -15.30
CA TYR A 80 -30.76 -13.08 -13.91
C TYR A 80 -30.31 -11.64 -13.81
N PHE A 81 -29.29 -11.24 -14.56
CA PHE A 81 -28.79 -9.87 -14.57
C PHE A 81 -29.42 -8.97 -15.64
N ASN A 82 -30.26 -9.53 -16.51
CA ASN A 82 -30.86 -8.84 -17.67
C ASN A 82 -29.80 -8.12 -18.52
N VAL A 83 -28.68 -8.80 -18.80
CA VAL A 83 -27.54 -8.28 -19.56
C VAL A 83 -27.21 -9.24 -20.69
N LYS A 84 -27.11 -8.72 -21.93
CA LYS A 84 -26.62 -9.51 -23.06
C LYS A 84 -25.09 -9.47 -23.07
N LEU A 85 -24.48 -10.64 -23.02
CA LEU A 85 -23.02 -10.81 -23.13
C LEU A 85 -22.62 -11.04 -24.59
N THR A 86 -21.58 -10.38 -25.02
CA THR A 86 -20.95 -10.50 -26.35
C THR A 86 -19.56 -11.10 -26.21
N ALA A 87 -19.27 -12.16 -26.93
CA ALA A 87 -17.98 -12.85 -26.87
C ALA A 87 -16.83 -11.87 -27.14
N ARG A 88 -15.80 -11.90 -26.28
CA ARG A 88 -14.60 -11.04 -26.26
C ARG A 88 -14.87 -9.52 -26.10
N LYS A 89 -16.11 -9.13 -25.81
CA LYS A 89 -16.50 -7.73 -25.64
C LYS A 89 -17.23 -7.47 -24.32
N SER A 90 -17.41 -8.50 -23.51
CA SER A 90 -18.06 -8.41 -22.20
C SER A 90 -17.12 -8.82 -21.08
N LEU A 91 -17.27 -8.15 -19.92
CA LEU A 91 -16.54 -8.42 -18.70
C LEU A 91 -17.46 -9.02 -17.64
N ILE A 92 -17.00 -10.06 -16.94
CA ILE A 92 -17.68 -10.60 -15.77
C ILE A 92 -16.80 -10.28 -14.54
N ILE A 93 -17.38 -9.57 -13.57
CA ILE A 93 -16.71 -9.13 -12.36
C ILE A 93 -17.17 -9.97 -11.18
N PHE A 94 -16.24 -10.60 -10.48
CA PHE A 94 -16.44 -11.33 -9.24
C PHE A 94 -15.99 -10.43 -8.07
N ASP A 95 -16.92 -9.68 -7.50
CA ASP A 95 -16.61 -8.76 -6.41
C ASP A 95 -16.72 -9.49 -5.06
N GLU A 96 -15.74 -9.24 -4.17
CA GLU A 96 -15.61 -9.88 -2.84
C GLU A 96 -15.59 -11.42 -2.95
N VAL A 97 -14.80 -11.95 -3.89
CA VAL A 97 -14.75 -13.38 -4.27
C VAL A 97 -14.49 -14.33 -3.09
N GLN A 98 -13.89 -13.84 -2.00
CA GLN A 98 -13.69 -14.63 -0.78
C GLN A 98 -14.99 -15.03 -0.06
N ALA A 99 -16.10 -14.33 -0.34
CA ALA A 99 -17.39 -14.69 0.25
C ALA A 99 -17.98 -15.97 -0.37
N PHE A 100 -17.53 -16.31 -1.61
CA PHE A 100 -17.97 -17.53 -2.31
C PHE A 100 -16.80 -18.18 -3.06
N PRO A 101 -15.99 -18.99 -2.37
CA PRO A 101 -14.76 -19.58 -2.92
C PRO A 101 -14.97 -20.47 -4.14
N GLU A 102 -16.15 -21.06 -4.32
CA GLU A 102 -16.49 -21.88 -5.49
C GLU A 102 -16.42 -21.09 -6.80
N ALA A 103 -16.77 -19.78 -6.77
CA ALA A 103 -16.62 -18.92 -7.94
C ALA A 103 -15.16 -18.79 -8.35
N ARG A 104 -14.25 -18.66 -7.38
CA ARG A 104 -12.82 -18.60 -7.67
C ARG A 104 -12.29 -19.91 -8.25
N ALA A 105 -12.75 -21.05 -7.74
CA ALA A 105 -12.40 -22.36 -8.32
C ALA A 105 -12.91 -22.52 -9.76
N ALA A 106 -14.01 -21.86 -10.11
CA ALA A 106 -14.60 -21.89 -11.46
C ALA A 106 -13.76 -21.11 -12.49
N ILE A 107 -12.94 -20.15 -12.10
CA ILE A 107 -12.13 -19.27 -12.97
C ILE A 107 -11.35 -20.09 -14.02
N LYS A 108 -10.72 -21.17 -13.59
CA LYS A 108 -9.99 -22.07 -14.50
C LYS A 108 -10.82 -22.54 -15.70
N TYR A 109 -12.07 -22.91 -15.45
CA TYR A 109 -12.98 -23.40 -16.49
C TYR A 109 -13.53 -22.27 -17.35
N LEU A 110 -13.85 -21.14 -16.71
CA LEU A 110 -14.40 -19.94 -17.35
C LEU A 110 -13.37 -19.28 -18.26
N VAL A 111 -12.13 -19.14 -17.83
CA VAL A 111 -11.02 -18.61 -18.66
C VAL A 111 -10.72 -19.55 -19.81
N LYS A 112 -10.70 -20.87 -19.58
CA LYS A 112 -10.47 -21.86 -20.66
C LYS A 112 -11.55 -21.83 -21.76
N ASP A 113 -12.78 -21.50 -21.41
CA ASP A 113 -13.89 -21.31 -22.36
C ASP A 113 -13.62 -20.13 -23.32
N GLY A 114 -12.98 -19.06 -22.84
CA GLY A 114 -12.45 -17.96 -23.68
C GLY A 114 -13.48 -16.97 -24.18
N ARG A 115 -14.77 -17.08 -23.86
CA ARG A 115 -15.83 -16.19 -24.35
C ARG A 115 -15.75 -14.80 -23.74
N TYR A 116 -15.40 -14.67 -22.47
CA TYR A 116 -15.46 -13.42 -21.72
C TYR A 116 -14.16 -13.16 -20.96
N ASP A 117 -13.95 -11.92 -20.55
CA ASP A 117 -12.88 -11.54 -19.65
C ASP A 117 -13.40 -11.57 -18.19
N TYR A 118 -12.50 -11.83 -17.22
CA TYR A 118 -12.86 -11.97 -15.82
C TYR A 118 -11.95 -11.11 -14.95
N ILE A 119 -12.56 -10.31 -14.05
CA ILE A 119 -11.83 -9.60 -12.99
C ILE A 119 -12.41 -10.02 -11.65
N GLU A 120 -11.52 -10.39 -10.74
CA GLU A 120 -11.84 -10.72 -9.36
C GLU A 120 -11.39 -9.60 -8.43
N THR A 121 -12.17 -9.27 -7.42
CA THR A 121 -11.73 -8.41 -6.33
C THR A 121 -11.86 -9.10 -5.00
N GLY A 122 -11.00 -8.76 -4.06
CA GLY A 122 -11.08 -9.31 -2.71
C GLY A 122 -9.97 -8.83 -1.81
N SER A 123 -10.00 -9.26 -0.56
CA SER A 123 -8.91 -9.09 0.39
C SER A 123 -8.11 -10.40 0.46
N LEU A 124 -6.78 -10.33 0.30
CA LEU A 124 -5.90 -11.50 0.20
C LEU A 124 -6.01 -12.42 1.43
N VAL A 125 -6.07 -11.85 2.63
CA VAL A 125 -6.19 -12.64 3.86
C VAL A 125 -7.50 -13.42 3.90
N SER A 126 -8.61 -12.77 3.57
CA SER A 126 -9.91 -13.43 3.48
C SER A 126 -9.90 -14.52 2.42
N ILE A 127 -9.28 -14.27 1.27
CA ILE A 127 -9.12 -15.25 0.19
C ILE A 127 -8.35 -16.47 0.68
N ASN A 128 -7.19 -16.29 1.30
CA ASN A 128 -6.36 -17.39 1.81
C ASN A 128 -7.09 -18.24 2.83
N LYS A 129 -7.86 -17.61 3.73
CA LYS A 129 -8.67 -18.31 4.71
C LYS A 129 -9.74 -19.19 4.05
N ASN A 130 -10.48 -18.64 3.11
CA ASN A 130 -11.62 -19.30 2.49
C ASN A 130 -11.22 -20.36 1.45
N VAL A 131 -9.99 -20.29 0.91
CA VAL A 131 -9.51 -21.19 -0.15
C VAL A 131 -8.55 -22.28 0.32
N LYS A 132 -8.41 -22.53 1.64
CA LYS A 132 -7.53 -23.62 2.16
C LYS A 132 -7.77 -24.98 1.50
N ASN A 133 -8.99 -25.24 1.02
CA ASN A 133 -9.41 -26.50 0.39
C ASN A 133 -9.76 -26.35 -1.09
N ILE A 134 -9.44 -25.21 -1.73
CA ILE A 134 -9.77 -24.94 -3.13
C ILE A 134 -8.48 -24.78 -3.92
N MET A 135 -8.45 -25.36 -5.11
CA MET A 135 -7.34 -25.17 -6.05
C MET A 135 -7.33 -23.71 -6.52
N ILE A 136 -6.25 -22.99 -6.20
CA ILE A 136 -6.03 -21.63 -6.73
C ILE A 136 -5.81 -21.76 -8.24
N PRO A 137 -6.54 -20.98 -9.08
CA PRO A 137 -6.34 -21.02 -10.52
C PRO A 137 -4.91 -20.66 -10.91
N SER A 138 -4.33 -21.40 -11.84
CA SER A 138 -3.05 -21.03 -12.48
C SER A 138 -3.25 -19.91 -13.51
N GLU A 139 -4.47 -19.77 -13.99
CA GLU A 139 -4.93 -18.79 -14.99
C GLU A 139 -5.36 -17.45 -14.32
N GLU A 140 -4.58 -16.98 -13.33
CA GLU A 140 -4.87 -15.76 -12.58
C GLU A 140 -3.63 -14.87 -12.52
N ILE A 141 -3.74 -13.63 -12.97
CA ILE A 141 -2.74 -12.57 -12.77
C ILE A 141 -3.17 -11.73 -11.56
N ARG A 142 -2.24 -11.44 -10.65
CA ARG A 142 -2.52 -10.62 -9.45
C ARG A 142 -1.88 -9.26 -9.55
N ILE A 143 -2.65 -8.24 -9.21
CA ILE A 143 -2.17 -6.88 -9.02
C ILE A 143 -2.61 -6.34 -7.67
N ASN A 144 -1.75 -5.53 -7.05
CA ASN A 144 -2.03 -4.91 -5.76
C ASN A 144 -2.54 -3.49 -5.93
N MET A 145 -3.63 -3.16 -5.24
CA MET A 145 -4.17 -1.82 -5.17
C MET A 145 -3.92 -1.20 -3.80
N TYR A 146 -3.05 -0.20 -3.78
CA TYR A 146 -2.70 0.55 -2.58
C TYR A 146 -3.63 1.76 -2.36
N PRO A 147 -3.64 2.38 -1.16
CA PRO A 147 -4.18 3.73 -1.00
C PRO A 147 -3.66 4.67 -2.08
N MET A 148 -4.39 5.73 -2.40
CA MET A 148 -3.95 6.73 -3.38
C MET A 148 -2.58 7.28 -2.99
N ASP A 149 -1.67 7.33 -3.95
CA ASP A 149 -0.37 7.96 -3.75
C ASP A 149 -0.46 9.49 -3.93
N PHE A 150 0.67 10.18 -3.74
CA PHE A 150 0.70 11.63 -3.82
C PHE A 150 0.31 12.16 -5.22
N GLU A 151 0.69 11.48 -6.29
CA GLU A 151 0.31 11.88 -7.64
C GLU A 151 -1.20 11.71 -7.89
N GLU A 152 -1.79 10.61 -7.43
CA GLU A 152 -3.24 10.38 -7.52
C GLU A 152 -4.03 11.40 -6.66
N PHE A 153 -3.46 11.79 -5.51
CA PHE A 153 -4.00 12.88 -4.69
C PHE A 153 -3.97 14.22 -5.43
N LEU A 154 -2.86 14.53 -6.11
CA LEU A 154 -2.76 15.75 -6.91
C LEU A 154 -3.75 15.75 -8.10
N TRP A 155 -3.99 14.60 -8.73
CA TRP A 155 -5.03 14.48 -9.74
C TRP A 155 -6.43 14.77 -9.19
N ALA A 156 -6.72 14.29 -7.99
CA ALA A 156 -8.00 14.57 -7.32
C ALA A 156 -8.15 16.04 -6.91
N MET A 157 -7.04 16.75 -6.74
CA MET A 157 -6.96 18.17 -6.37
C MET A 157 -6.90 19.12 -7.56
N ASP A 158 -6.89 18.61 -8.80
CA ASP A 158 -6.67 19.36 -10.05
C ASP A 158 -5.30 20.07 -10.12
N GLU A 159 -4.27 19.48 -9.46
CA GLU A 159 -2.90 19.99 -9.38
C GLU A 159 -1.91 19.13 -10.19
N GLU A 160 -2.33 18.54 -11.31
CA GLU A 160 -1.49 17.63 -12.13
C GLU A 160 -0.18 18.27 -12.62
N ALA A 161 -0.22 19.55 -12.94
CA ALA A 161 0.93 20.29 -13.50
C ALA A 161 2.14 20.31 -12.55
N ILE A 162 1.91 20.36 -11.23
CA ILE A 162 3.02 20.37 -10.27
C ILE A 162 3.75 19.03 -10.25
N MET A 163 3.05 17.91 -10.46
CA MET A 163 3.69 16.59 -10.53
C MET A 163 4.57 16.44 -11.77
N GLN A 164 4.16 17.01 -12.88
CA GLN A 164 4.99 17.04 -14.09
C GLN A 164 6.28 17.84 -13.88
N LEU A 165 6.19 19.00 -13.21
CA LEU A 165 7.35 19.79 -12.82
C LEU A 165 8.28 18.99 -11.89
N ILE A 166 7.73 18.34 -10.85
CA ILE A 166 8.48 17.50 -9.91
C ILE A 166 9.24 16.40 -10.65
N LYS A 167 8.59 15.67 -11.57
CA LYS A 167 9.22 14.61 -12.37
C LYS A 167 10.35 15.15 -13.25
N ASN A 168 10.13 16.29 -13.91
CA ASN A 168 11.16 16.92 -14.75
C ASN A 168 12.40 17.36 -13.95
N GLN A 169 12.18 17.92 -12.77
CA GLN A 169 13.30 18.36 -11.92
C GLN A 169 14.04 17.18 -11.27
N PHE A 170 13.30 16.13 -10.87
CA PHE A 170 13.90 14.89 -10.40
C PHE A 170 14.83 14.26 -11.45
N THR A 171 14.38 14.14 -12.71
CA THR A 171 15.18 13.58 -13.80
C THR A 171 16.46 14.38 -14.07
N LYS A 172 16.40 15.72 -13.88
CA LYS A 172 17.54 16.63 -14.09
C LYS A 172 18.39 16.81 -12.84
N LEU A 173 18.01 16.24 -11.71
CA LEU A 173 18.58 16.49 -10.37
C LEU A 173 18.70 17.98 -10.05
N LYS A 174 17.64 18.76 -10.33
CA LYS A 174 17.59 20.20 -10.10
C LYS A 174 16.51 20.57 -9.09
N PRO A 175 16.75 21.57 -8.21
CA PRO A 175 15.74 22.04 -7.27
C PRO A 175 14.51 22.63 -7.99
N LEU A 176 13.35 22.60 -7.31
CA LEU A 176 12.14 23.27 -7.79
C LEU A 176 12.23 24.80 -7.66
N GLY A 177 13.04 25.30 -6.74
CA GLY A 177 13.08 26.69 -6.33
C GLY A 177 12.06 27.00 -5.22
N THR A 178 12.32 28.05 -4.47
CA THR A 178 11.67 28.37 -3.18
C THR A 178 10.14 28.32 -3.25
N ASP A 179 9.53 28.96 -4.26
CA ASP A 179 8.07 29.09 -4.31
C ASP A 179 7.38 27.78 -4.68
N MET A 180 7.90 27.06 -5.69
CA MET A 180 7.33 25.78 -6.13
C MET A 180 7.58 24.69 -5.10
N HIS A 181 8.76 24.68 -4.46
CA HIS A 181 9.05 23.80 -3.34
C HIS A 181 8.06 24.02 -2.19
N ARG A 182 7.80 25.27 -1.79
CA ARG A 182 6.83 25.59 -0.75
C ARG A 182 5.42 25.12 -1.12
N LYS A 183 4.97 25.34 -2.38
CA LYS A 183 3.69 24.85 -2.86
C LYS A 183 3.62 23.32 -2.80
N ALA A 184 4.64 22.61 -3.31
CA ALA A 184 4.71 21.17 -3.30
C ALA A 184 4.68 20.58 -1.88
N MET A 185 5.45 21.16 -0.94
CA MET A 185 5.44 20.75 0.46
C MET A 185 4.09 20.97 1.14
N THR A 186 3.40 22.09 0.82
CA THR A 186 2.06 22.34 1.36
C THR A 186 1.05 21.28 0.89
N LEU A 187 1.03 20.96 -0.40
CA LEU A 187 0.18 19.90 -0.97
C LEU A 187 0.55 18.53 -0.41
N PHE A 188 1.84 18.27 -0.21
CA PHE A 188 2.31 17.02 0.37
C PHE A 188 1.88 16.86 1.84
N ARG A 189 1.94 17.93 2.65
CA ARG A 189 1.41 17.91 4.02
C ARG A 189 -0.09 17.67 4.06
N GLN A 190 -0.86 18.27 3.14
CA GLN A 190 -2.29 17.96 3.01
C GLN A 190 -2.51 16.48 2.73
N TYR A 191 -1.77 15.91 1.76
CA TYR A 191 -1.81 14.48 1.47
C TYR A 191 -1.47 13.61 2.67
N MET A 192 -0.40 13.93 3.41
CA MET A 192 0.00 13.20 4.60
C MET A 192 -1.10 13.18 5.68
N ILE A 193 -1.81 14.29 5.86
CA ILE A 193 -2.90 14.42 6.85
C ILE A 193 -4.17 13.72 6.38
N VAL A 194 -4.57 13.92 5.13
CA VAL A 194 -5.78 13.32 4.55
C VAL A 194 -5.61 11.80 4.40
N GLY A 195 -4.42 11.38 3.99
CA GLY A 195 -4.12 10.02 3.58
C GLY A 195 -4.53 9.74 2.14
N GLY A 196 -4.35 8.48 1.72
CA GLY A 196 -4.67 8.00 0.39
C GLY A 196 -5.97 7.20 0.30
N MET A 197 -6.79 7.15 1.35
CA MET A 197 -8.06 6.44 1.30
C MET A 197 -9.07 7.20 0.42
N PRO A 198 -9.58 6.63 -0.70
CA PRO A 198 -10.33 7.39 -1.71
C PRO A 198 -11.52 8.18 -1.15
N LYS A 199 -12.25 7.61 -0.18
CA LYS A 199 -13.38 8.31 0.44
C LYS A 199 -12.92 9.51 1.29
N ALA A 200 -11.76 9.41 1.95
CA ALA A 200 -11.16 10.51 2.70
C ALA A 200 -10.71 11.63 1.75
N VAL A 201 -10.04 11.27 0.65
CA VAL A 201 -9.61 12.21 -0.39
C VAL A 201 -10.83 12.90 -1.03
N ASP A 202 -11.85 12.16 -1.43
CA ASP A 202 -13.09 12.71 -2.01
C ASP A 202 -13.78 13.71 -1.05
N THR A 203 -13.84 13.35 0.23
CA THR A 203 -14.41 14.23 1.26
C THR A 203 -13.59 15.51 1.38
N TYR A 204 -12.26 15.42 1.39
CA TYR A 204 -11.38 16.59 1.47
C TYR A 204 -11.48 17.50 0.24
N VAL A 205 -11.49 16.92 -0.95
CA VAL A 205 -11.64 17.67 -2.21
C VAL A 205 -12.92 18.50 -2.20
N LYS A 206 -14.03 17.90 -1.76
CA LYS A 206 -15.37 18.54 -1.74
C LYS A 206 -15.55 19.57 -0.62
N THR A 207 -14.94 19.35 0.53
CA THR A 207 -15.28 20.12 1.74
C THR A 207 -14.14 20.95 2.30
N ARG A 208 -12.89 20.60 2.00
CA ARG A 208 -11.66 21.17 2.60
C ARG A 208 -11.66 21.11 4.14
N ASP A 209 -12.41 20.20 4.71
CA ASP A 209 -12.66 20.06 6.15
C ASP A 209 -11.98 18.77 6.67
N PHE A 210 -10.91 18.93 7.43
CA PHE A 210 -10.17 17.82 8.02
C PHE A 210 -10.97 17.06 9.08
N THR A 211 -11.94 17.68 9.74
CA THR A 211 -12.77 17.01 10.75
C THR A 211 -13.70 15.99 10.11
N LYS A 212 -14.28 16.33 8.94
CA LYS A 212 -15.08 15.37 8.17
C LYS A 212 -14.23 14.22 7.64
N VAL A 213 -12.99 14.53 7.20
CA VAL A 213 -12.02 13.51 6.76
C VAL A 213 -11.68 12.57 7.91
N ASP A 214 -11.45 13.09 9.12
CA ASP A 214 -11.13 12.26 10.31
C ASP A 214 -12.28 11.30 10.65
N THR A 215 -13.51 11.74 10.56
CA THR A 215 -14.69 10.88 10.75
C THR A 215 -14.66 9.66 9.80
N ILE A 216 -14.32 9.89 8.52
CA ILE A 216 -14.18 8.82 7.53
C ILE A 216 -13.02 7.88 7.89
N LYS A 217 -11.87 8.42 8.28
CA LYS A 217 -10.69 7.62 8.65
C LYS A 217 -10.95 6.74 9.86
N ARG A 218 -11.60 7.27 10.91
CA ARG A 218 -12.01 6.51 12.09
C ARG A 218 -12.98 5.38 11.76
N ALA A 219 -13.95 5.62 10.87
CA ALA A 219 -14.84 4.57 10.37
C ALA A 219 -14.06 3.45 9.65
N ILE A 220 -13.02 3.77 8.87
CA ILE A 220 -12.15 2.78 8.21
C ILE A 220 -11.34 1.99 9.25
N ILE A 221 -10.75 2.66 10.25
CA ILE A 221 -10.01 2.00 11.34
C ILE A 221 -10.92 1.02 12.10
N SER A 222 -12.15 1.42 12.40
CA SER A 222 -13.15 0.54 13.03
C SER A 222 -13.46 -0.69 12.16
N LEU A 223 -13.59 -0.51 10.84
CA LEU A 223 -13.76 -1.64 9.91
C LEU A 223 -12.56 -2.60 9.94
N TYR A 224 -11.33 -2.08 9.99
CA TYR A 224 -10.14 -2.93 10.09
C TYR A 224 -10.10 -3.74 11.40
N ARG A 225 -10.47 -3.11 12.54
CA ARG A 225 -10.60 -3.84 13.81
C ARG A 225 -11.66 -4.96 13.72
N ASN A 226 -12.80 -4.70 13.08
CA ASN A 226 -13.83 -5.72 12.85
C ASN A 226 -13.32 -6.84 11.92
N ASP A 227 -12.57 -6.52 10.88
CA ASP A 227 -11.97 -7.53 10.00
C ASP A 227 -10.94 -8.39 10.73
N ILE A 228 -10.14 -7.82 11.63
CA ILE A 228 -9.23 -8.59 12.51
C ILE A 228 -10.02 -9.59 13.33
N GLN A 229 -11.09 -9.16 14.01
CA GLN A 229 -11.92 -10.05 14.83
C GLN A 229 -12.56 -11.18 14.00
N LYS A 230 -12.95 -10.88 12.76
CA LYS A 230 -13.64 -11.85 11.90
C LYS A 230 -12.69 -12.84 11.22
N TYR A 231 -11.48 -12.40 10.84
CA TYR A 231 -10.64 -13.14 9.89
C TYR A 231 -9.26 -13.54 10.42
N ALA A 232 -8.83 -13.07 11.59
CA ALA A 232 -7.49 -13.39 12.12
C ALA A 232 -7.42 -14.71 12.92
N GLU A 233 -8.39 -15.57 12.83
CA GLU A 233 -8.54 -16.90 13.46
C GLU A 233 -7.42 -17.36 14.41
N GLY A 234 -7.69 -17.33 15.73
CA GLY A 234 -6.74 -17.76 16.75
C GLY A 234 -5.56 -16.79 17.00
N ASN A 235 -5.50 -15.70 16.22
CA ASN A 235 -4.52 -14.63 16.36
C ASN A 235 -5.15 -13.25 16.61
N GLU A 236 -6.46 -13.16 16.81
CA GLU A 236 -7.22 -11.91 16.89
C GLU A 236 -6.62 -10.95 17.93
N VAL A 237 -6.32 -11.46 19.12
CA VAL A 237 -5.74 -10.67 20.22
C VAL A 237 -4.34 -10.16 19.84
N ARG A 238 -3.50 -11.01 19.23
CA ARG A 238 -2.14 -10.64 18.85
C ARG A 238 -2.16 -9.60 17.71
N VAL A 239 -2.98 -9.81 16.68
CA VAL A 239 -3.11 -8.89 15.54
C VAL A 239 -3.65 -7.54 16.01
N THR A 240 -4.70 -7.53 16.85
CA THR A 240 -5.26 -6.30 17.45
C THR A 240 -4.21 -5.55 18.27
N SER A 241 -3.47 -6.28 19.14
CA SER A 241 -2.44 -5.67 19.98
C SER A 241 -1.32 -5.04 19.15
N ILE A 242 -0.85 -5.70 18.09
CA ILE A 242 0.14 -5.12 17.18
C ILE A 242 -0.44 -3.89 16.49
N PHE A 243 -1.63 -4.00 15.91
CA PHE A 243 -2.28 -2.93 15.15
C PHE A 243 -2.46 -1.66 16.01
N ASP A 244 -2.99 -1.79 17.22
CA ASP A 244 -3.24 -0.67 18.11
C ASP A 244 -1.95 -0.04 18.67
N LEU A 245 -0.85 -0.79 18.75
CA LEU A 245 0.44 -0.30 19.21
C LEU A 245 1.29 0.37 18.12
N ILE A 246 0.92 0.29 16.83
CA ILE A 246 1.70 0.91 15.75
C ILE A 246 2.06 2.37 16.05
N PRO A 247 1.12 3.27 16.43
CA PRO A 247 1.46 4.67 16.70
C PRO A 247 2.50 4.84 17.81
N SER A 248 2.34 4.14 18.93
CA SER A 248 3.26 4.24 20.08
C SER A 248 4.65 3.67 19.77
N GLN A 249 4.73 2.62 18.95
CA GLN A 249 6.01 2.05 18.52
C GLN A 249 6.76 3.00 17.58
N LEU A 250 6.06 3.63 16.63
CA LEU A 250 6.65 4.58 15.69
C LEU A 250 7.04 5.92 16.33
N GLN A 251 6.43 6.28 17.46
CA GLN A 251 6.80 7.50 18.20
C GLN A 251 8.18 7.41 18.86
N LYS A 252 8.71 6.20 19.10
CA LYS A 252 10.01 5.99 19.74
C LYS A 252 11.17 6.40 18.84
N HIS A 253 12.30 6.71 19.46
CA HIS A 253 13.53 6.97 18.73
C HIS A 253 13.96 5.74 17.94
N GLU A 254 13.92 4.55 18.56
CA GLU A 254 14.16 3.26 17.90
C GLU A 254 12.81 2.64 17.49
N LYS A 255 12.54 2.57 16.18
CA LYS A 255 11.25 2.14 15.63
C LYS A 255 11.13 0.63 15.40
N LYS A 256 12.10 -0.16 15.86
CA LYS A 256 11.96 -1.62 15.91
C LYS A 256 10.82 -1.99 16.84
N PHE A 257 9.94 -2.87 16.37
CA PHE A 257 8.76 -3.26 17.12
C PHE A 257 9.14 -4.05 18.37
N ARG A 258 8.79 -3.54 19.55
CA ARG A 258 9.10 -4.14 20.86
C ARG A 258 7.93 -4.97 21.37
N LEU A 259 8.00 -6.28 21.21
CA LEU A 259 6.96 -7.21 21.67
C LEU A 259 6.79 -7.24 23.20
N SER A 260 7.81 -6.86 23.96
CA SER A 260 7.73 -6.74 25.42
C SER A 260 6.66 -5.75 25.91
N GLU A 261 6.20 -4.84 25.05
CA GLU A 261 5.11 -3.92 25.36
C GLU A 261 3.72 -4.55 25.17
N ILE A 262 3.62 -5.63 24.40
CA ILE A 262 2.40 -6.44 24.37
C ILE A 262 2.38 -7.35 25.58
N LYS A 263 3.50 -8.07 25.83
CA LYS A 263 3.62 -9.02 26.94
C LYS A 263 5.08 -9.20 27.32
N ALA A 264 5.38 -9.14 28.60
CA ALA A 264 6.72 -9.44 29.10
C ALA A 264 7.16 -10.86 28.68
N GLY A 265 8.37 -10.97 28.10
CA GLY A 265 8.92 -12.23 27.60
C GLY A 265 8.35 -12.72 26.26
N ALA A 266 7.52 -11.94 25.57
CA ALA A 266 7.01 -12.28 24.25
C ALA A 266 8.15 -12.48 23.23
N ARG A 267 8.02 -13.52 22.40
CA ARG A 267 9.03 -13.88 21.40
C ARG A 267 8.48 -13.68 19.97
N MET A 268 9.33 -13.26 19.04
CA MET A 268 8.93 -12.98 17.65
C MET A 268 8.18 -14.15 17.02
N ARG A 269 8.65 -15.39 17.18
CA ARG A 269 8.00 -16.60 16.64
C ARG A 269 6.52 -16.77 17.01
N GLU A 270 6.08 -16.16 18.12
CA GLU A 270 4.69 -16.24 18.58
C GLU A 270 3.79 -15.21 17.88
N TYR A 271 4.40 -14.18 17.27
CA TYR A 271 3.71 -13.04 16.64
C TYR A 271 3.93 -12.95 15.14
N GLU A 272 4.81 -13.78 14.54
CA GLU A 272 5.08 -13.79 13.09
C GLU A 272 3.80 -13.89 12.26
N GLY A 273 2.90 -14.80 12.64
CA GLY A 273 1.60 -14.95 11.96
C GLY A 273 0.72 -13.71 12.04
N ALA A 274 0.81 -12.93 13.13
CA ALA A 274 0.05 -11.71 13.28
C ALA A 274 0.62 -10.56 12.42
N PHE A 275 1.95 -10.40 12.36
CA PHE A 275 2.58 -9.46 11.42
C PHE A 275 2.33 -9.84 9.96
N PHE A 276 2.44 -11.12 9.65
CA PHE A 276 2.11 -11.63 8.32
C PHE A 276 0.67 -11.29 7.94
N TRP A 277 -0.29 -11.51 8.84
CA TRP A 277 -1.70 -11.20 8.61
C TRP A 277 -1.91 -9.70 8.29
N LEU A 278 -1.31 -8.79 9.07
CA LEU A 278 -1.42 -7.35 8.84
C LEU A 278 -0.82 -6.92 7.49
N ASN A 279 0.30 -7.53 7.10
CA ASN A 279 0.95 -7.26 5.82
C ASN A 279 0.12 -7.78 4.64
N GLU A 280 -0.43 -9.01 4.74
CA GLU A 280 -1.26 -9.61 3.70
C GLU A 280 -2.62 -8.90 3.55
N ALA A 281 -3.22 -8.45 4.67
CA ALA A 281 -4.41 -7.61 4.65
C ALA A 281 -4.13 -6.21 4.08
N MET A 282 -2.86 -5.87 3.83
CA MET A 282 -2.40 -4.57 3.35
C MET A 282 -2.85 -3.39 4.25
N VAL A 283 -3.05 -3.64 5.55
CA VAL A 283 -3.37 -2.60 6.54
C VAL A 283 -2.13 -2.07 7.24
N ALA A 284 -1.03 -2.83 7.21
CA ALA A 284 0.28 -2.41 7.66
C ALA A 284 1.38 -2.81 6.66
N ASN A 285 2.47 -2.07 6.65
CA ASN A 285 3.66 -2.33 5.86
C ASN A 285 4.78 -2.82 6.78
N ILE A 286 5.19 -4.06 6.62
CA ILE A 286 6.27 -4.62 7.40
C ILE A 286 7.61 -4.31 6.73
N CYS A 287 8.54 -3.72 7.49
CA CYS A 287 9.90 -3.46 7.09
C CYS A 287 10.83 -4.42 7.83
N TYR A 288 11.54 -5.25 7.07
CA TYR A 288 12.35 -6.33 7.62
C TYR A 288 13.80 -5.88 7.88
N GLY A 289 14.41 -6.38 8.94
CA GLY A 289 15.84 -6.20 9.17
C GLY A 289 16.65 -6.92 8.08
N ALA A 290 17.73 -6.29 7.62
CA ALA A 290 18.74 -6.92 6.80
C ALA A 290 20.05 -7.10 7.61
N THR A 291 20.69 -8.24 7.50
CA THR A 291 21.99 -8.49 8.16
C THR A 291 23.14 -7.75 7.48
N GLU A 292 22.98 -7.47 6.18
CA GLU A 292 23.95 -6.70 5.37
C GLU A 292 23.21 -5.94 4.26
N PRO A 293 23.62 -4.70 3.93
CA PRO A 293 23.08 -3.94 2.80
C PRO A 293 23.73 -4.39 1.47
N ASN A 294 23.47 -5.62 1.06
CA ASN A 294 24.09 -6.27 -0.10
C ASN A 294 23.00 -6.84 -1.03
N ILE A 295 23.42 -7.21 -2.25
CA ILE A 295 22.54 -7.87 -3.24
C ILE A 295 21.84 -9.08 -2.62
N GLY A 296 20.56 -9.23 -2.94
CA GLY A 296 19.75 -10.32 -2.42
C GLY A 296 19.28 -10.08 -0.98
N LEU A 297 18.74 -8.90 -0.67
CA LEU A 297 18.20 -8.56 0.65
C LEU A 297 17.28 -9.64 1.23
N ASN A 298 16.53 -10.37 0.38
CA ASN A 298 15.72 -11.51 0.83
C ASN A 298 16.52 -12.68 1.39
N LEU A 299 17.78 -12.85 0.97
CA LEU A 299 18.70 -13.88 1.48
C LEU A 299 19.37 -13.43 2.79
N LYS A 300 19.26 -12.16 3.12
CA LYS A 300 19.91 -11.49 4.27
C LYS A 300 18.90 -11.04 5.30
N LEU A 301 17.70 -11.66 5.34
CA LEU A 301 16.65 -11.34 6.29
C LEU A 301 17.09 -11.61 7.73
N GLU A 302 16.87 -10.64 8.60
CA GLU A 302 16.93 -10.78 10.04
C GLU A 302 15.50 -10.93 10.59
N ASN A 303 15.07 -12.16 10.82
CA ASN A 303 13.71 -12.48 11.26
C ASN A 303 13.39 -12.03 12.68
N SER A 304 14.41 -11.72 13.49
CA SER A 304 14.23 -11.31 14.89
C SER A 304 13.85 -9.84 15.06
N SER A 305 13.97 -9.04 14.01
CA SER A 305 13.81 -7.59 14.07
C SER A 305 13.01 -7.07 12.87
N LEU A 306 11.96 -6.32 13.14
CA LEU A 306 11.14 -5.67 12.12
C LEU A 306 10.64 -4.30 12.60
N LYS A 307 10.29 -3.44 11.64
CA LYS A 307 9.50 -2.21 11.87
C LYS A 307 8.11 -2.41 11.26
N CYS A 308 7.07 -1.85 11.87
CA CYS A 308 5.69 -1.99 11.42
C CYS A 308 5.10 -0.59 11.19
N TYR A 309 4.81 -0.26 9.95
CA TYR A 309 4.24 1.01 9.52
C TYR A 309 2.76 0.84 9.14
N MET A 310 1.93 1.86 9.38
CA MET A 310 0.58 1.87 8.82
C MET A 310 0.64 1.97 7.29
N ALA A 311 -0.26 1.26 6.62
CA ALA A 311 -0.37 1.31 5.16
C ALA A 311 -0.83 2.69 4.65
N ASP A 312 -1.46 3.49 5.50
CA ASP A 312 -1.90 4.86 5.20
C ASP A 312 -1.58 5.81 6.36
N THR A 313 -0.84 6.88 6.06
CA THR A 313 -0.38 7.84 7.08
C THR A 313 -1.53 8.69 7.64
N GLY A 314 -2.56 8.96 6.83
CA GLY A 314 -3.77 9.62 7.33
C GLY A 314 -4.49 8.79 8.39
N LEU A 315 -4.56 7.46 8.21
CA LEU A 315 -5.10 6.55 9.24
C LEU A 315 -4.20 6.52 10.48
N LEU A 316 -2.87 6.51 10.32
CA LEU A 316 -1.93 6.59 11.45
C LEU A 316 -2.17 7.83 12.31
N ILE A 317 -2.39 9.00 11.69
CA ILE A 317 -2.70 10.26 12.39
C ILE A 317 -3.98 10.09 13.21
N SER A 318 -5.05 9.55 12.63
CA SER A 318 -6.31 9.35 13.34
C SER A 318 -6.20 8.34 14.49
N MET A 319 -5.33 7.33 14.38
CA MET A 319 -5.04 6.38 15.47
C MET A 319 -4.20 7.03 16.59
N ALA A 320 -3.19 7.83 16.23
CA ALA A 320 -2.31 8.47 17.19
C ALA A 320 -3.02 9.48 18.11
N PHE A 321 -4.15 10.03 17.65
CA PHE A 321 -4.94 11.03 18.38
C PHE A 321 -6.37 10.52 18.70
N ASP A 322 -6.50 9.23 18.99
CA ASP A 322 -7.81 8.59 19.22
C ASP A 322 -8.48 9.01 20.55
N GLU A 323 -7.73 9.51 21.50
CA GLU A 323 -8.19 9.97 22.82
C GLU A 323 -9.17 11.15 22.75
N ASN A 324 -9.03 11.99 21.74
CA ASN A 324 -9.94 13.11 21.47
C ASN A 324 -10.90 12.70 20.34
N ARG A 325 -12.10 12.26 20.69
CA ARG A 325 -13.15 11.79 19.75
C ARG A 325 -13.49 12.79 18.62
N ILE A 326 -13.03 14.03 18.72
CA ILE A 326 -13.12 15.06 17.68
C ILE A 326 -11.76 15.73 17.63
N MET A 327 -10.94 15.41 16.64
CA MET A 327 -9.75 16.21 16.37
C MET A 327 -10.21 17.63 16.05
N GLN A 328 -9.83 18.58 16.90
CA GLN A 328 -10.15 19.97 16.66
C GLN A 328 -9.41 20.43 15.38
N GLU A 329 -10.06 21.22 14.56
CA GLU A 329 -9.47 21.82 13.34
C GLU A 329 -8.13 22.51 13.64
N SER A 330 -7.96 23.03 14.86
CA SER A 330 -6.72 23.62 15.39
C SER A 330 -5.54 22.63 15.38
N LEU A 331 -5.76 21.33 15.63
CA LEU A 331 -4.70 20.32 15.63
C LEU A 331 -4.20 20.06 14.19
N TYR A 332 -5.11 19.96 13.24
CA TYR A 332 -4.75 19.83 11.82
C TYR A 332 -4.03 21.05 11.28
N LYS A 333 -4.45 22.26 11.69
CA LYS A 333 -3.73 23.49 11.35
C LYS A 333 -2.30 23.52 11.92
N LYS A 334 -2.12 22.99 13.13
CA LYS A 334 -0.78 22.88 13.72
C LYS A 334 0.09 21.87 12.99
N LEU A 335 -0.45 20.70 12.57
CA LEU A 335 0.23 19.73 11.73
C LEU A 335 0.63 20.33 10.37
N MET A 336 -0.25 21.13 9.76
CA MET A 336 0.06 21.85 8.52
C MET A 336 1.20 22.87 8.66
N MET A 337 1.39 23.42 9.85
CA MET A 337 2.34 24.53 10.10
C MET A 337 3.65 24.07 10.77
N ASP A 338 3.92 22.76 10.89
CA ASP A 338 5.06 22.21 11.67
C ASP A 338 5.12 22.74 13.13
N LYS A 339 3.97 22.95 13.76
CA LYS A 339 3.87 23.56 15.10
C LYS A 339 3.37 22.59 16.17
N LEU A 340 3.21 21.31 15.83
CA LEU A 340 2.93 20.30 16.82
C LEU A 340 4.24 19.74 17.38
N GLU A 341 4.38 19.76 18.70
CA GLU A 341 5.45 19.07 19.45
C GLU A 341 5.32 17.54 19.40
N VAL A 342 4.59 16.99 18.41
CA VAL A 342 4.50 15.56 18.15
C VAL A 342 5.74 15.16 17.36
N ASN A 343 6.27 13.99 17.64
CA ASN A 343 7.40 13.42 16.91
C ASN A 343 7.06 13.25 15.42
N GLU A 344 7.30 14.29 14.61
CA GLU A 344 7.05 14.30 13.18
C GLU A 344 7.84 13.20 12.45
N GLY A 345 8.95 12.74 13.03
CA GLY A 345 9.70 11.61 12.53
C GLY A 345 8.88 10.34 12.35
N MET A 346 7.85 10.14 13.19
CA MET A 346 6.89 9.04 13.05
C MET A 346 6.10 9.14 11.74
N LEU A 347 5.56 10.31 11.45
CA LEU A 347 4.70 10.55 10.28
C LEU A 347 5.52 10.55 8.98
N VAL A 348 6.68 11.18 9.02
CA VAL A 348 7.57 11.29 7.85
C VAL A 348 8.14 9.93 7.45
N GLU A 349 8.58 9.12 8.40
CA GLU A 349 9.08 7.78 8.09
C GLU A 349 7.95 6.84 7.62
N ASN A 350 6.74 6.96 8.22
CA ASN A 350 5.58 6.19 7.78
C ASN A 350 5.15 6.53 6.34
N ILE A 351 5.11 7.83 5.98
CA ILE A 351 4.72 8.22 4.62
C ILE A 351 5.76 7.78 3.59
N VAL A 352 7.05 7.78 3.93
CA VAL A 352 8.11 7.24 3.08
C VAL A 352 7.92 5.73 2.88
N ALA A 353 7.68 4.97 3.96
CA ALA A 353 7.37 3.53 3.88
C ALA A 353 6.15 3.26 2.99
N GLN A 354 5.07 4.01 3.16
CA GLN A 354 3.85 3.94 2.36
C GLN A 354 4.15 4.15 0.86
N MET A 355 4.90 5.19 0.52
CA MET A 355 5.21 5.52 -0.87
C MET A 355 6.14 4.51 -1.53
N LEU A 356 7.17 4.04 -0.83
CA LEU A 356 8.07 2.98 -1.32
C LEU A 356 7.29 1.67 -1.55
N ARG A 357 6.38 1.32 -0.62
CA ARG A 357 5.54 0.11 -0.77
C ARG A 357 4.59 0.22 -1.97
N ALA A 358 3.96 1.36 -2.19
CA ALA A 358 3.07 1.63 -3.33
C ALA A 358 3.81 1.55 -4.68
N LYS A 359 5.12 1.80 -4.71
CA LYS A 359 5.99 1.60 -5.88
C LYS A 359 6.38 0.14 -6.12
N GLY A 360 6.04 -0.76 -5.20
CA GLY A 360 6.35 -2.18 -5.30
C GLY A 360 7.63 -2.60 -4.58
N HIS A 361 8.29 -1.69 -3.85
CA HIS A 361 9.46 -2.08 -3.06
C HIS A 361 9.06 -2.95 -1.87
N LYS A 362 9.76 -4.05 -1.66
CA LYS A 362 9.79 -4.72 -0.36
C LYS A 362 10.66 -3.88 0.57
N LEU A 363 10.15 -3.60 1.76
CA LEU A 363 10.82 -2.71 2.70
C LEU A 363 11.85 -3.46 3.53
N PHE A 364 13.06 -2.92 3.58
CA PHE A 364 14.15 -3.38 4.43
C PHE A 364 14.77 -2.20 5.14
N PHE A 365 15.32 -2.44 6.35
CA PHE A 365 16.19 -1.52 7.06
C PHE A 365 17.48 -2.24 7.44
N TYR A 366 18.51 -1.48 7.81
CA TYR A 366 19.77 -2.04 8.28
C TYR A 366 20.18 -1.40 9.60
N SER A 367 20.63 -2.21 10.54
CA SER A 367 21.18 -1.71 11.79
C SER A 367 22.36 -2.55 12.25
N ASN A 368 23.42 -1.87 12.69
CA ASN A 368 24.58 -2.50 13.32
C ASN A 368 24.80 -1.88 14.70
N TYR A 369 24.64 -2.70 15.74
CA TYR A 369 24.80 -2.30 17.14
C TYR A 369 26.21 -2.58 17.67
N SER A 370 27.25 -2.39 16.85
CA SER A 370 28.63 -2.54 17.27
C SER A 370 28.94 -1.72 18.53
N ARG A 371 29.82 -2.23 19.39
CA ARG A 371 30.38 -1.48 20.52
C ARG A 371 31.27 -0.35 20.02
N GLU A 372 31.91 -0.54 18.87
CA GLU A 372 32.72 0.48 18.22
C GLU A 372 31.82 1.53 17.58
N ALA A 373 32.04 2.79 17.96
CA ALA A 373 31.20 3.91 17.50
C ALA A 373 31.25 4.10 15.96
N GLU A 374 32.40 3.74 15.33
CA GLU A 374 32.58 3.83 13.88
C GLU A 374 31.71 2.86 13.10
N ASP A 375 31.43 1.68 13.66
CA ASP A 375 30.61 0.64 13.05
C ASP A 375 29.15 0.73 13.43
N ARG A 376 28.81 1.50 14.47
CA ARG A 376 27.41 1.66 14.90
C ARG A 376 26.67 2.55 13.94
N MET A 377 25.63 2.01 13.29
CA MET A 377 24.79 2.73 12.34
C MET A 377 23.39 2.13 12.24
N GLU A 378 22.43 2.94 11.87
CA GLU A 378 21.07 2.53 11.48
C GLU A 378 20.69 3.26 10.20
N ILE A 379 20.14 2.54 9.22
CA ILE A 379 19.65 3.03 7.93
C ILE A 379 18.16 2.75 7.87
N ASP A 380 17.34 3.77 7.67
CA ASP A 380 15.88 3.67 7.76
C ASP A 380 15.29 2.74 6.71
N PHE A 381 15.74 2.84 5.44
CA PHE A 381 15.32 1.94 4.37
C PHE A 381 16.47 1.55 3.45
N LEU A 382 16.34 0.34 2.91
CA LEU A 382 17.16 -0.16 1.81
C LEU A 382 16.21 -0.53 0.66
N ILE A 383 16.47 0.00 -0.54
CA ILE A 383 15.75 -0.39 -1.74
C ILE A 383 16.69 -1.01 -2.76
N ALA A 384 16.20 -2.05 -3.46
CA ALA A 384 16.92 -2.67 -4.57
C ALA A 384 16.50 -2.02 -5.89
N LYS A 385 17.46 -1.79 -6.79
CA LYS A 385 17.14 -1.39 -8.17
C LYS A 385 16.45 -2.53 -8.92
N PRO A 386 15.52 -2.21 -9.86
CA PRO A 386 14.76 -3.24 -10.58
C PRO A 386 15.61 -4.18 -11.45
N SER A 387 16.77 -3.72 -11.94
CA SER A 387 17.65 -4.52 -12.79
C SER A 387 18.95 -4.87 -12.08
N ILE A 388 19.25 -6.17 -11.95
CA ILE A 388 20.52 -6.68 -11.42
C ILE A 388 21.57 -6.63 -12.54
N THR A 389 21.95 -5.45 -12.98
CA THR A 389 22.97 -5.28 -14.02
C THR A 389 24.38 -5.03 -13.48
N SER A 390 24.50 -4.78 -12.16
CA SER A 390 25.79 -4.50 -11.52
C SER A 390 25.79 -4.94 -10.06
N LYS A 391 26.99 -5.04 -9.45
CA LYS A 391 27.18 -5.28 -8.02
C LYS A 391 26.59 -4.15 -7.15
N HIS A 392 26.44 -2.94 -7.71
CA HIS A 392 25.92 -1.75 -7.04
C HIS A 392 24.42 -1.67 -7.23
N ASN A 393 23.65 -2.37 -6.40
CA ASN A 393 22.20 -2.49 -6.61
C ASN A 393 21.35 -2.00 -5.44
N ILE A 394 21.94 -1.70 -4.28
CA ILE A 394 21.21 -1.31 -3.08
C ILE A 394 21.38 0.17 -2.83
N SER A 395 20.29 0.92 -2.75
CA SER A 395 20.29 2.32 -2.34
C SER A 395 19.86 2.44 -0.88
N PRO A 396 20.74 2.90 0.00
CA PRO A 396 20.40 3.23 1.38
C PRO A 396 19.66 4.57 1.43
N ILE A 397 18.63 4.64 2.27
CA ILE A 397 17.80 5.82 2.47
C ILE A 397 17.77 6.18 3.96
N GLU A 398 18.12 7.40 4.26
CA GLU A 398 17.98 8.03 5.56
C GLU A 398 16.83 9.04 5.49
N VAL A 399 15.94 9.06 6.49
CA VAL A 399 14.76 9.94 6.52
C VAL A 399 14.92 10.99 7.62
N LYS A 400 14.70 12.26 7.29
CA LYS A 400 14.84 13.40 8.20
C LYS A 400 13.59 14.27 8.19
N SER A 401 13.00 14.47 9.36
CA SER A 401 11.80 15.29 9.55
C SER A 401 12.11 16.77 9.85
N THR A 402 13.34 17.08 10.22
CA THR A 402 13.77 18.43 10.61
C THR A 402 14.88 18.94 9.71
N ASN A 403 15.13 20.27 9.70
CA ASN A 403 16.21 20.87 8.92
C ASN A 403 17.60 20.79 9.60
N ARG A 404 17.65 20.44 10.90
CA ARG A 404 18.91 20.26 11.64
C ARG A 404 19.09 18.78 11.95
N TYR A 405 19.96 18.13 11.20
CA TYR A 405 20.23 16.70 11.34
C TYR A 405 21.68 16.35 11.01
N THR A 406 22.08 15.16 11.38
CA THR A 406 23.33 14.51 10.94
C THR A 406 23.01 13.30 10.08
N ILE A 407 23.90 12.95 9.18
CA ILE A 407 23.81 11.79 8.30
C ILE A 407 24.94 10.78 8.57
N SER A 408 25.50 10.81 9.78
CA SER A 408 26.67 10.01 10.15
C SER A 408 26.48 8.50 9.94
N SER A 409 25.25 7.98 10.17
CA SER A 409 24.92 6.56 9.88
C SER A 409 25.03 6.27 8.38
N LEU A 410 24.48 7.13 7.53
CA LEU A 410 24.52 6.97 6.08
C LEU A 410 25.96 7.06 5.57
N GLU A 411 26.75 8.03 6.03
CA GLU A 411 28.17 8.19 5.64
C GLU A 411 29.00 6.97 6.02
N LYS A 412 28.81 6.42 7.24
CA LYS A 412 29.45 5.18 7.67
C LYS A 412 29.05 4.01 6.79
N CYS A 413 27.76 3.88 6.50
CA CYS A 413 27.23 2.84 5.63
C CYS A 413 27.83 2.91 4.23
N VAL A 414 27.84 4.11 3.61
CA VAL A 414 28.43 4.35 2.29
C VAL A 414 29.93 3.99 2.28
N ARG A 415 30.69 4.42 3.28
CA ARG A 415 32.11 4.11 3.41
C ARG A 415 32.38 2.62 3.52
N LYS A 416 31.62 1.91 4.40
CA LYS A 416 31.82 0.48 4.71
C LYS A 416 31.39 -0.42 3.56
N TYR A 417 30.28 -0.10 2.89
CA TYR A 417 29.65 -0.94 1.87
C TYR A 417 29.74 -0.38 0.44
N LYS A 418 30.69 0.52 0.18
CA LYS A 418 30.89 1.23 -1.10
C LYS A 418 30.77 0.32 -2.33
N ASN A 419 31.24 -0.93 -2.22
CA ASN A 419 31.29 -1.88 -3.34
C ASN A 419 29.91 -2.52 -3.68
N TYR A 420 28.89 -2.29 -2.87
CA TYR A 420 27.55 -2.90 -3.02
C TYR A 420 26.44 -1.86 -3.17
N LEU A 421 26.72 -0.62 -2.75
CA LEU A 421 25.71 0.43 -2.74
C LEU A 421 25.63 1.16 -4.09
N SER A 422 24.41 1.48 -4.45
CA SER A 422 24.09 2.44 -5.49
C SER A 422 23.95 3.85 -4.88
N THR A 423 23.19 4.73 -5.50
CA THR A 423 22.97 6.11 -5.04
C THR A 423 22.39 6.12 -3.62
N PRO A 424 23.07 6.71 -2.64
CA PRO A 424 22.51 6.95 -1.32
C PRO A 424 21.56 8.16 -1.35
N TYR A 425 20.47 8.07 -0.58
CA TYR A 425 19.46 9.12 -0.50
C TYR A 425 19.27 9.61 0.94
N VAL A 426 19.10 10.94 1.08
CA VAL A 426 18.52 11.55 2.26
C VAL A 426 17.17 12.13 1.88
N ILE A 427 16.09 11.61 2.46
CA ILE A 427 14.75 12.15 2.25
C ILE A 427 14.48 13.16 3.37
N HIS A 428 14.18 14.41 3.00
CA HIS A 428 14.08 15.51 3.95
C HIS A 428 13.02 16.56 3.55
N THR A 429 12.92 17.62 4.34
CA THR A 429 11.91 18.68 4.13
C THR A 429 12.39 19.84 3.25
N SER A 430 13.68 19.92 2.93
CA SER A 430 14.25 20.97 2.06
C SER A 430 14.16 20.56 0.58
N ASP A 431 14.48 21.49 -0.33
CA ASP A 431 14.46 21.25 -1.78
C ASP A 431 15.57 20.29 -2.22
N LEU A 432 15.47 19.77 -3.44
CA LEU A 432 16.40 18.81 -4.02
C LEU A 432 17.81 19.40 -4.11
N ALA A 433 18.79 18.62 -3.67
CA ALA A 433 20.21 18.93 -3.79
C ALA A 433 21.02 17.65 -3.98
N GLU A 434 22.22 17.78 -4.53
CA GLU A 434 23.23 16.73 -4.58
C GLU A 434 24.52 17.24 -3.94
N LYS A 435 25.09 16.47 -3.03
CA LYS A 435 26.34 16.81 -2.35
C LYS A 435 27.11 15.54 -1.99
N ASP A 436 28.39 15.51 -2.32
CA ASP A 436 29.33 14.41 -1.98
C ASP A 436 28.83 13.02 -2.43
N GLY A 437 28.13 12.96 -3.59
CA GLY A 437 27.55 11.73 -4.14
C GLY A 437 26.29 11.24 -3.41
N ILE A 438 25.74 12.01 -2.49
CA ILE A 438 24.47 11.77 -1.80
C ILE A 438 23.41 12.66 -2.42
N VAL A 439 22.25 12.10 -2.75
CA VAL A 439 21.12 12.85 -3.28
C VAL A 439 20.15 13.17 -2.14
N TYR A 440 19.91 14.44 -1.92
CA TYR A 440 18.96 14.96 -0.93
C TYR A 440 17.63 15.22 -1.61
N LEU A 441 16.64 14.39 -1.32
CA LEU A 441 15.33 14.45 -1.96
C LEU A 441 14.29 15.06 -1.02
N PRO A 442 13.49 16.04 -1.49
CA PRO A 442 12.30 16.46 -0.77
C PRO A 442 11.29 15.31 -0.67
N LEU A 443 10.55 15.25 0.42
CA LEU A 443 9.57 14.20 0.73
C LEU A 443 8.64 13.87 -0.44
N TYR A 444 8.16 14.87 -1.15
CA TYR A 444 7.24 14.71 -2.28
C TYR A 444 7.86 14.04 -3.51
N MET A 445 9.18 13.86 -3.57
CA MET A 445 9.88 13.15 -4.64
C MET A 445 10.08 11.65 -4.34
N THR A 446 9.82 11.20 -3.12
CA THR A 446 9.93 9.77 -2.74
C THR A 446 9.19 8.81 -3.70
N PRO A 447 7.98 9.13 -4.24
CA PRO A 447 7.31 8.24 -5.19
C PRO A 447 8.06 8.02 -6.52
N LEU A 448 9.16 8.73 -6.76
CA LEU A 448 9.96 8.61 -7.98
C LEU A 448 11.16 7.64 -7.84
N LEU A 449 11.42 7.13 -6.63
CA LEU A 449 12.45 6.14 -6.30
C LEU A 449 12.08 4.68 -6.70
#